data_a91d434d352608320caa164d1bf7ea0e
#
_entry.id   a91d434d352608320caa164d1bf7ea0e
#
_cell.length_a   1.000
_cell.length_b   1.000
_cell.length_c   1.000
_cell.angle_alpha   90.00
_cell.angle_beta   90.00
_cell.angle_gamma   90.00
#
_symmetry.space_group_name_H-M   'P 1'
#
loop_
_entity.id
_entity.type
_entity.pdbx_description
1 polymer ?
#
loop_
_entity_poly.entity_id
_entity_poly.type
_entity_poly.pdbx_seq_one_letter_code
_entity_poly.pdbx_strand_id
1 'polypeptide(L)'
;MDEFVRRHGATLRIAGMHGTPAQARRSGYKGGMKSIDTLTPCPCGNPAGYSRCCGLLHDGLAAATAAQLMRSRYSAYVLKREDYLLASWHADTRPASLRLAAQQPAPTWLGLEIRQQRQIDEDHAVVEFVARYRLGGGRAQRQHETSRFAREDGRWYYVDGELKS
;
A
#
# COMPACT_ATOMS: atom_id res chain seq x y z
N MET A 1 -1.61 -8.30 0.82
CA MET A 1 -2.45 -7.34 0.09
C MET A 1 -2.39 -7.53 -1.40
N ASP A 2 -1.24 -7.87 -1.94
CA ASP A 2 -1.07 -8.11 -3.37
C ASP A 2 -1.75 -9.37 -3.86
N GLU A 3 -1.81 -10.39 -3.03
CA GLU A 3 -2.57 -11.60 -3.33
C GLU A 3 -4.09 -11.33 -3.34
N PHE A 4 -4.57 -10.39 -2.52
CA PHE A 4 -5.94 -9.91 -2.62
C PHE A 4 -6.20 -9.31 -3.99
N VAL A 5 -5.29 -8.48 -4.49
CA VAL A 5 -5.38 -7.89 -5.84
C VAL A 5 -5.26 -8.95 -6.93
N ARG A 6 -4.36 -9.94 -6.78
CA ARG A 6 -4.20 -11.05 -7.73
C ARG A 6 -5.42 -11.97 -7.79
N ARG A 7 -6.07 -12.25 -6.66
CA ARG A 7 -7.26 -13.13 -6.60
C ARG A 7 -8.53 -12.48 -7.13
N HIS A 8 -8.64 -11.14 -7.03
CA HIS A 8 -9.87 -10.43 -7.37
C HIS A 8 -9.71 -9.45 -8.55
N GLY A 9 -8.49 -9.30 -9.07
CA GLY A 9 -8.20 -8.55 -10.27
C GLY A 9 -7.92 -9.51 -11.44
N ALA A 10 -8.74 -9.47 -12.49
CA ALA A 10 -8.57 -10.33 -13.65
C ALA A 10 -7.18 -10.15 -14.28
N THR A 11 -6.44 -11.25 -14.36
CA THR A 11 -5.16 -11.34 -15.04
C THR A 11 -5.36 -11.19 -16.55
N LEU A 12 -5.02 -10.05 -17.11
CA LEU A 12 -4.81 -9.93 -18.54
C LEU A 12 -3.30 -9.79 -18.78
N ARG A 13 -2.67 -10.87 -19.26
CA ARG A 13 -1.33 -10.83 -19.83
C ARG A 13 -1.41 -10.07 -21.16
N ILE A 14 -0.75 -8.94 -21.26
CA ILE A 14 -0.44 -8.33 -22.54
C ILE A 14 1.08 -8.26 -22.65
N ALA A 15 1.59 -8.95 -23.68
CA ALA A 15 2.98 -8.93 -24.06
C ALA A 15 3.40 -7.55 -24.61
N GLY A 16 4.61 -7.17 -24.25
CA GLY A 16 5.56 -6.21 -24.78
C GLY A 16 5.08 -5.06 -25.64
N MET A 17 5.44 -3.84 -25.20
CA MET A 17 5.89 -2.79 -26.11
C MET A 17 6.79 -1.81 -25.35
N HIS A 18 8.02 -1.68 -25.84
CA HIS A 18 8.99 -0.68 -25.40
C HIS A 18 8.48 0.71 -25.77
N GLY A 19 8.36 1.60 -24.82
CA GLY A 19 8.02 3.01 -25.02
C GLY A 19 8.97 3.91 -24.23
N THR A 20 9.68 4.77 -24.94
CA THR A 20 10.68 5.78 -24.54
C THR A 20 10.14 6.72 -23.46
N PRO A 21 10.97 7.25 -22.55
CA PRO A 21 10.52 8.14 -21.49
C PRO A 21 10.16 9.53 -22.03
N ALA A 22 8.91 9.92 -21.91
CA ALA A 22 8.44 11.27 -22.17
C ALA A 22 8.66 12.15 -20.93
N GLN A 23 9.32 13.29 -21.15
CA GLN A 23 9.63 14.30 -20.15
C GLN A 23 8.36 14.80 -19.42
N ALA A 24 8.37 14.69 -18.09
CA ALA A 24 7.32 15.22 -17.25
C ALA A 24 7.32 16.76 -17.29
N ARG A 25 6.33 17.35 -17.93
CA ARG A 25 6.01 18.77 -17.80
C ARG A 25 5.44 19.02 -16.40
N ARG A 26 6.07 19.93 -15.66
CA ARG A 26 5.55 20.48 -14.41
C ARG A 26 4.26 21.22 -14.71
N SER A 27 3.13 20.61 -14.46
CA SER A 27 1.83 21.29 -14.40
C SER A 27 1.58 21.68 -12.95
N GLY A 28 1.54 22.99 -12.70
CA GLY A 28 1.19 23.55 -11.40
C GLY A 28 -0.28 23.30 -11.08
N TYR A 29 -0.58 22.23 -10.38
CA TYR A 29 -1.91 21.95 -9.85
C TYR A 29 -2.10 22.73 -8.53
N LYS A 30 -2.71 23.92 -8.63
CA LYS A 30 -3.31 24.60 -7.48
C LYS A 30 -4.69 23.98 -7.21
N GLY A 31 -4.72 22.75 -6.75
CA GLY A 31 -5.91 22.13 -6.17
C GLY A 31 -5.90 22.35 -4.68
N GLY A 32 -6.86 23.09 -4.15
CA GLY A 32 -7.03 23.30 -2.72
C GLY A 32 -7.09 21.95 -2.00
N MET A 33 -6.06 21.62 -1.25
CA MET A 33 -6.08 20.51 -0.31
C MET A 33 -7.18 20.83 0.70
N LYS A 34 -8.29 20.09 0.62
CA LYS A 34 -9.17 19.95 1.77
C LYS A 34 -8.28 19.36 2.88
N SER A 35 -7.94 20.17 3.87
CA SER A 35 -7.26 19.72 5.07
C SER A 35 -8.09 18.59 5.65
N ILE A 36 -7.60 17.34 5.50
CA ILE A 36 -8.16 16.20 6.23
C ILE A 36 -7.86 16.52 7.68
N ASP A 37 -8.90 16.85 8.40
CA ASP A 37 -8.87 17.38 9.75
C ASP A 37 -7.96 16.49 10.63
N THR A 38 -7.19 17.13 11.52
CA THR A 38 -6.31 16.44 12.50
C THR A 38 -7.05 15.46 13.40
N LEU A 39 -8.38 15.46 13.37
CA LEU A 39 -9.26 14.59 14.13
C LEU A 39 -9.63 13.28 13.39
N THR A 40 -9.33 13.15 12.09
CA THR A 40 -9.65 11.91 11.38
C THR A 40 -8.70 10.79 11.81
N PRO A 41 -9.19 9.69 12.42
CA PRO A 41 -8.34 8.57 12.82
C PRO A 41 -7.57 8.02 11.63
N CYS A 42 -6.32 7.62 11.85
CA CYS A 42 -5.57 7.00 10.77
C CYS A 42 -6.13 5.60 10.47
N PRO A 43 -6.41 5.26 9.19
CA PRO A 43 -6.90 3.93 8.83
C PRO A 43 -6.02 2.78 9.33
N CYS A 44 -4.73 3.01 9.54
CA CYS A 44 -3.81 1.99 10.03
C CYS A 44 -4.00 1.60 11.50
N GLY A 45 -4.93 2.24 12.22
CA GLY A 45 -5.21 2.00 13.62
C GLY A 45 -4.28 2.73 14.60
N ASN A 46 -3.35 3.56 14.13
CA ASN A 46 -2.56 4.42 15.01
C ASN A 46 -3.45 5.52 15.60
N PRO A 47 -3.40 5.81 16.92
CA PRO A 47 -4.21 6.85 17.55
C PRO A 47 -3.88 8.27 17.07
N ALA A 48 -2.70 8.51 16.51
CA ALA A 48 -2.40 9.76 15.84
C ALA A 48 -3.32 9.93 14.63
N GLY A 49 -3.83 11.13 14.39
CA GLY A 49 -4.63 11.44 13.22
C GLY A 49 -3.88 11.16 11.91
N TYR A 50 -4.62 10.93 10.83
CA TYR A 50 -4.05 10.60 9.52
C TYR A 50 -2.96 11.57 9.08
N SER A 51 -3.19 12.87 9.22
CA SER A 51 -2.24 13.93 8.82
C SER A 51 -0.90 13.89 9.59
N ARG A 52 -0.87 13.27 10.76
CA ARG A 52 0.34 13.10 11.59
C ARG A 52 0.85 11.65 11.61
N CYS A 53 0.30 10.81 10.75
CA CYS A 53 0.64 9.40 10.63
C CYS A 53 0.89 9.03 9.16
N CYS A 54 0.03 8.22 8.56
CA CYS A 54 0.20 7.75 7.18
C CYS A 54 0.10 8.88 6.15
N GLY A 55 -0.57 9.98 6.46
CA GLY A 55 -0.64 11.15 5.58
C GLY A 55 0.72 11.71 5.24
N LEU A 56 1.62 11.82 6.22
CA LEU A 56 3.00 12.30 5.99
C LEU A 56 3.74 11.44 4.96
N LEU A 57 3.57 10.11 5.02
CA LEU A 57 4.21 9.20 4.08
C LEU A 57 3.57 9.29 2.70
N HIS A 58 2.25 9.46 2.66
CA HIS A 58 1.52 9.66 1.41
C HIS A 58 1.88 10.99 0.72
N ASP A 59 2.36 11.97 1.50
CA ASP A 59 2.83 13.27 1.01
C ASP A 59 4.34 13.28 0.71
N GLY A 60 5.01 12.11 0.79
CA GLY A 60 6.39 11.93 0.33
C GLY A 60 7.45 11.67 1.40
N LEU A 61 7.10 11.74 2.70
CA LEU A 61 8.04 11.37 3.76
C LEU A 61 8.42 9.90 3.63
N ALA A 62 9.71 9.60 3.76
CA ALA A 62 10.18 8.21 3.76
C ALA A 62 9.76 7.51 5.06
N ALA A 63 9.34 6.24 4.95
CA ALA A 63 9.07 5.41 6.12
C ALA A 63 10.39 5.08 6.85
N ALA A 64 10.41 5.24 8.17
CA ALA A 64 11.58 4.90 8.97
C ALA A 64 11.78 3.38 9.11
N THR A 65 10.71 2.60 9.03
CA THR A 65 10.75 1.13 9.15
C THR A 65 9.83 0.46 8.12
N ALA A 66 10.11 -0.82 7.82
CA ALA A 66 9.25 -1.63 6.97
C ALA A 66 7.81 -1.73 7.51
N ALA A 67 7.62 -1.84 8.84
CA ALA A 67 6.29 -1.87 9.43
C ALA A 67 5.56 -0.52 9.28
N GLN A 68 6.27 0.60 9.34
CA GLN A 68 5.68 1.91 9.07
C GLN A 68 5.23 2.01 7.61
N LEU A 69 6.04 1.51 6.66
CA LEU A 69 5.64 1.40 5.27
C LEU A 69 4.42 0.50 5.10
N MET A 70 4.39 -0.67 5.75
CA MET A 70 3.23 -1.58 5.67
C MET A 70 1.94 -0.91 6.16
N ARG A 71 2.00 -0.16 7.29
CA ARG A 71 0.86 0.61 7.81
C ARG A 71 0.36 1.67 6.82
N SER A 72 1.28 2.38 6.18
CA SER A 72 0.92 3.40 5.19
C SER A 72 0.33 2.77 3.92
N ARG A 73 0.85 1.65 3.46
CA ARG A 73 0.28 0.89 2.34
C ARG A 73 -1.13 0.40 2.64
N TYR A 74 -1.38 -0.12 3.86
CA TYR A 74 -2.75 -0.46 4.29
C TYR A 74 -3.69 0.77 4.21
N SER A 75 -3.25 1.91 4.74
CA SER A 75 -4.04 3.15 4.67
C SER A 75 -4.27 3.60 3.22
N ALA A 76 -3.30 3.37 2.33
CA ALA A 76 -3.45 3.67 0.91
C ALA A 76 -4.49 2.77 0.23
N TYR A 77 -4.59 1.48 0.59
CA TYR A 77 -5.68 0.61 0.13
C TYR A 77 -7.05 1.09 0.61
N VAL A 78 -7.17 1.47 1.89
CA VAL A 78 -8.42 2.03 2.46
C VAL A 78 -8.84 3.30 1.71
N LEU A 79 -7.88 4.18 1.41
CA LEU A 79 -8.10 5.48 0.77
C LEU A 79 -8.03 5.42 -0.77
N LYS A 80 -7.82 4.22 -1.35
CA LYS A 80 -7.68 3.97 -2.79
C LYS A 80 -6.58 4.81 -3.47
N ARG A 81 -5.47 5.04 -2.76
CA ARG A 81 -4.31 5.76 -3.30
C ARG A 81 -3.40 4.80 -4.08
N GLU A 82 -3.81 4.45 -5.29
CA GLU A 82 -3.08 3.52 -6.15
C GLU A 82 -1.70 4.05 -6.53
N ASP A 83 -1.58 5.35 -6.77
CA ASP A 83 -0.33 6.04 -7.04
C ASP A 83 0.74 5.79 -5.98
N TYR A 84 0.36 5.95 -4.70
CA TYR A 84 1.25 5.68 -3.57
C TYR A 84 1.62 4.20 -3.46
N LEU A 85 0.66 3.30 -3.65
CA LEU A 85 0.91 1.86 -3.60
C LEU A 85 1.94 1.45 -4.65
N LEU A 86 1.81 1.94 -5.88
CA LEU A 86 2.75 1.68 -6.96
C LEU A 86 4.11 2.33 -6.70
N ALA A 87 4.15 3.58 -6.21
CA ALA A 87 5.39 4.28 -5.90
C ALA A 87 6.19 3.63 -4.75
N SER A 88 5.49 3.02 -3.79
CA SER A 88 6.08 2.30 -2.65
C SER A 88 6.34 0.81 -2.90
N TRP A 89 6.21 0.35 -4.13
CA TRP A 89 6.48 -1.01 -4.56
C TRP A 89 7.84 -1.09 -5.24
N HIS A 90 8.63 -2.12 -4.92
CA HIS A 90 9.93 -2.33 -5.54
C HIS A 90 9.81 -2.48 -7.06
N ALA A 91 10.68 -1.85 -7.81
CA ALA A 91 10.58 -1.76 -9.26
C ALA A 91 10.50 -3.12 -9.96
N ASP A 92 11.26 -4.11 -9.47
CA ASP A 92 11.34 -5.45 -10.09
C ASP A 92 10.06 -6.28 -9.97
N THR A 93 9.23 -5.98 -8.96
CA THR A 93 8.02 -6.77 -8.67
C THR A 93 6.73 -5.97 -8.81
N ARG A 94 6.85 -4.67 -9.08
CA ARG A 94 5.72 -3.75 -9.20
C ARG A 94 4.83 -4.09 -10.40
N PRO A 95 3.52 -4.29 -10.20
CA PRO A 95 2.58 -4.44 -11.31
C PRO A 95 2.38 -3.12 -12.04
N ALA A 96 1.94 -3.17 -13.29
CA ALA A 96 1.63 -1.98 -14.07
C ALA A 96 0.46 -1.17 -13.50
N SER A 97 -0.54 -1.83 -12.89
CA SER A 97 -1.67 -1.19 -12.19
C SER A 97 -2.31 -2.15 -11.19
N LEU A 98 -3.01 -1.62 -10.20
CA LEU A 98 -3.78 -2.39 -9.21
C LEU A 98 -5.28 -2.37 -9.49
N ARG A 99 -5.74 -1.42 -10.32
CA ARG A 99 -7.14 -1.23 -10.70
C ARG A 99 -8.08 -1.13 -9.50
N LEU A 100 -7.67 -0.44 -8.45
CA LEU A 100 -8.44 -0.36 -7.20
C LEU A 100 -9.84 0.22 -7.40
N ALA A 101 -9.99 1.17 -8.30
CA ALA A 101 -11.28 1.78 -8.60
C ALA A 101 -12.25 0.83 -9.32
N ALA A 102 -11.73 -0.17 -10.05
CA ALA A 102 -12.52 -1.14 -10.82
C ALA A 102 -12.86 -2.41 -10.03
N GLN A 103 -12.37 -2.57 -8.80
CA GLN A 103 -12.66 -3.75 -7.98
C GLN A 103 -14.14 -3.81 -7.59
N GLN A 104 -14.80 -4.90 -7.98
CA GLN A 104 -16.21 -5.16 -7.66
C GLN A 104 -16.39 -6.60 -7.16
N PRO A 105 -17.02 -6.80 -5.99
CA PRO A 105 -17.40 -5.77 -5.01
C PRO A 105 -16.19 -5.12 -4.35
N ALA A 106 -16.28 -3.81 -4.09
CA ALA A 106 -15.19 -3.10 -3.42
C ALA A 106 -15.00 -3.62 -1.98
N PRO A 107 -13.74 -3.80 -1.53
CA PRO A 107 -13.48 -4.22 -0.16
C PRO A 107 -13.80 -3.11 0.83
N THR A 108 -14.45 -3.46 1.94
CA THR A 108 -14.54 -2.63 3.14
C THR A 108 -13.46 -3.12 4.11
N TRP A 109 -12.44 -2.30 4.35
CA TRP A 109 -11.36 -2.62 5.27
C TRP A 109 -11.80 -2.43 6.71
N LEU A 110 -11.47 -3.40 7.58
CA LEU A 110 -11.96 -3.49 8.96
C LEU A 110 -10.84 -3.37 10.00
N GLY A 111 -9.59 -3.36 9.58
CA GLY A 111 -8.45 -3.15 10.46
C GLY A 111 -7.19 -3.89 10.01
N LEU A 112 -6.07 -3.42 10.54
CA LEU A 112 -4.73 -3.98 10.35
C LEU A 112 -4.11 -4.30 11.71
N GLU A 113 -3.52 -5.48 11.82
CA GLU A 113 -2.71 -5.90 12.95
C GLU A 113 -1.34 -6.32 12.46
N ILE A 114 -0.28 -5.66 12.91
CA ILE A 114 1.09 -6.10 12.69
C ILE A 114 1.40 -7.14 13.77
N ARG A 115 1.67 -8.36 13.37
CA ARG A 115 2.00 -9.49 14.24
C ARG A 115 3.47 -9.51 14.63
N GLN A 116 4.32 -9.33 13.62
CA GLN A 116 5.76 -9.36 13.81
C GLN A 116 6.45 -8.47 12.79
N GLN A 117 7.53 -7.83 13.22
CA GLN A 117 8.50 -7.19 12.34
C GLN A 117 9.87 -7.79 12.65
N ARG A 118 10.62 -8.16 11.63
CA ARG A 118 11.98 -8.67 11.78
C ARG A 118 12.87 -8.03 10.73
N GLN A 119 13.91 -7.35 11.20
CA GLN A 119 15.01 -6.88 10.36
C GLN A 119 15.87 -8.11 10.03
N ILE A 120 16.15 -8.34 8.75
CA ILE A 120 17.01 -9.43 8.28
C ILE A 120 18.45 -8.96 8.25
N ASP A 121 18.68 -7.81 7.62
CA ASP A 121 19.94 -7.10 7.54
C ASP A 121 19.68 -5.59 7.41
N GLU A 122 20.69 -4.81 7.02
CA GLU A 122 20.55 -3.35 6.91
C GLU A 122 19.45 -2.93 5.93
N ASP A 123 19.30 -3.64 4.82
CA ASP A 123 18.43 -3.27 3.71
C ASP A 123 17.24 -4.21 3.49
N HIS A 124 17.08 -5.25 4.31
CA HIS A 124 15.98 -6.20 4.18
C HIS A 124 15.23 -6.40 5.49
N ALA A 125 13.92 -6.46 5.38
CA ALA A 125 13.03 -6.73 6.51
C ALA A 125 11.82 -7.55 6.07
N VAL A 126 11.21 -8.24 7.04
CA VAL A 126 9.92 -8.90 6.88
C VAL A 126 8.92 -8.36 7.90
N VAL A 127 7.66 -8.27 7.46
CA VAL A 127 6.54 -7.87 8.31
C VAL A 127 5.43 -8.89 8.15
N GLU A 128 5.05 -9.50 9.26
CA GLU A 128 3.89 -10.36 9.34
C GLU A 128 2.70 -9.56 9.85
N PHE A 129 1.57 -9.65 9.16
CA PHE A 129 0.37 -8.90 9.51
C PHE A 129 -0.91 -9.67 9.21
N VAL A 130 -1.99 -9.22 9.84
CA VAL A 130 -3.36 -9.62 9.53
C VAL A 130 -4.16 -8.39 9.14
N ALA A 131 -4.68 -8.38 7.91
CA ALA A 131 -5.67 -7.40 7.47
C ALA A 131 -7.06 -8.05 7.47
N ARG A 132 -8.04 -7.33 8.00
CA ARG A 132 -9.44 -7.75 7.99
C ARG A 132 -10.23 -6.90 7.01
N TYR A 133 -11.09 -7.55 6.25
CA TYR A 133 -11.94 -6.89 5.27
C TYR A 133 -13.22 -7.71 5.03
N ARG A 134 -14.17 -7.13 4.32
CA ARG A 134 -15.34 -7.82 3.77
C ARG A 134 -15.58 -7.35 2.35
N LEU A 135 -16.15 -8.22 1.53
CA LEU A 135 -16.57 -7.91 0.16
C LEU A 135 -18.08 -7.72 0.13
N GLY A 136 -18.52 -6.56 -0.32
CA GLY A 136 -19.94 -6.21 -0.30
C GLY A 136 -20.55 -6.34 1.11
N GLY A 137 -21.73 -6.93 1.22
CA GLY A 137 -22.42 -7.26 2.50
C GLY A 137 -21.99 -8.60 3.13
N GLY A 138 -20.92 -9.24 2.62
CA GLY A 138 -20.48 -10.56 3.04
C GLY A 138 -19.86 -10.60 4.44
N ARG A 139 -19.47 -11.82 4.87
CA ARG A 139 -18.77 -12.04 6.14
C ARG A 139 -17.38 -11.38 6.14
N ALA A 140 -16.90 -11.00 7.31
CA ALA A 140 -15.53 -10.55 7.49
C ALA A 140 -14.54 -11.66 7.15
N GLN A 141 -13.52 -11.31 6.38
CA GLN A 141 -12.42 -12.18 5.98
C GLN A 141 -11.12 -11.69 6.60
N ARG A 142 -10.17 -12.57 6.71
CA ARG A 142 -8.81 -12.29 7.19
C ARG A 142 -7.81 -12.63 6.10
N GLN A 143 -6.89 -11.72 5.84
CA GLN A 143 -5.69 -11.97 5.06
C GLN A 143 -4.51 -11.96 6.03
N HIS A 144 -3.91 -13.10 6.22
CA HIS A 144 -2.68 -13.26 7.01
C HIS A 144 -1.51 -13.41 6.04
N GLU A 145 -0.55 -12.51 6.10
CA GLU A 145 0.53 -12.44 5.13
C GLU A 145 1.85 -12.13 5.81
N THR A 146 2.94 -12.69 5.29
CA THR A 146 4.31 -12.28 5.57
C THR A 146 4.85 -11.58 4.33
N SER A 147 5.12 -10.29 4.43
CA SER A 147 5.64 -9.47 3.35
C SER A 147 7.12 -9.21 3.50
N ARG A 148 7.83 -9.16 2.37
CA ARG A 148 9.24 -8.79 2.28
C ARG A 148 9.38 -7.34 1.84
N PHE A 149 10.38 -6.67 2.42
CA PHE A 149 10.70 -5.28 2.14
C PHE A 149 12.18 -5.15 1.88
N ALA A 150 12.54 -4.28 0.93
CA ALA A 150 13.90 -3.88 0.64
C ALA A 150 14.06 -2.37 0.85
N ARG A 151 15.27 -1.94 1.23
CA ARG A 151 15.62 -0.54 1.36
C ARG A 151 16.64 -0.15 0.29
N GLU A 152 16.33 0.87 -0.49
CA GLU A 152 17.17 1.45 -1.52
C GLU A 152 17.25 2.95 -1.31
N ASP A 153 18.45 3.52 -1.36
CA ASP A 153 18.69 4.95 -1.15
C ASP A 153 17.99 5.52 0.09
N GLY A 154 17.97 4.73 1.19
CA GLY A 154 17.36 5.10 2.46
C GLY A 154 15.82 5.01 2.50
N ARG A 155 15.18 4.49 1.45
CA ARG A 155 13.72 4.32 1.37
C ARG A 155 13.33 2.85 1.36
N TRP A 156 12.34 2.50 2.15
CA TRP A 156 11.76 1.17 2.14
C TRP A 156 10.79 1.00 0.98
N TYR A 157 10.84 -0.16 0.34
CA TYR A 157 9.91 -0.60 -0.71
C TYR A 157 9.34 -1.96 -0.35
N TYR A 158 8.07 -2.17 -0.66
CA TYR A 158 7.44 -3.48 -0.61
C TYR A 158 7.93 -4.32 -1.80
N VAL A 159 8.36 -5.54 -1.57
CA VAL A 159 8.80 -6.45 -2.62
C VAL A 159 7.68 -7.40 -3.02
N ASP A 160 7.29 -8.25 -2.10
CA ASP A 160 6.22 -9.25 -2.28
C ASP A 160 5.68 -9.75 -0.94
N GLY A 161 4.71 -10.66 -0.99
CA GLY A 161 4.15 -11.26 0.20
C GLY A 161 3.68 -12.69 -0.02
N GLU A 162 3.77 -13.50 1.01
CA GLU A 162 3.30 -14.88 1.07
C GLU A 162 2.12 -14.97 2.03
N LEU A 163 1.00 -15.51 1.54
CA LEU A 163 -0.18 -15.78 2.37
C LEU A 163 0.08 -16.95 3.30
N LYS A 164 -0.30 -16.78 4.56
CA LYS A 164 -0.35 -17.86 5.52
C LYS A 164 -1.76 -18.46 5.60
N SER A 165 -1.80 -19.77 5.65
CA SER A 165 -3.02 -20.57 5.83
C SER A 165 -3.58 -20.41 7.24
#